data_fc0a40607941f3cdfce06cbdee74b31a
#
_entry.id   fc0a40607941f3cdfce06cbdee74b31a
#
_cell.length_a   1.000
_cell.length_b   1.000
_cell.length_c   1.000
_cell.angle_alpha   90.00
_cell.angle_beta   90.00
_cell.angle_gamma   90.00
#
_symmetry.space_group_name_H-M   'P 1'
#
loop_
_entity.id
_entity.type
_entity.pdbx_description
1 polymer ?
#
loop_
_entity_poly.entity_id
_entity_poly.type
_entity_poly.pdbx_seq_one_letter_code
_entity_poly.pdbx_strand_id
1 'polypeptide(L)'
;IARSAENQKQLITNLQNRYAVAMDTLNNERSLSKVAQNEVKALNIQLANLRQQLTSLNSALEVYEAKDIEQGAIITNLSERLNTALASKVAELNQFRSDFFGRLRQALGERNDIRIQGDRFIFQSEVLFSSGSATLGIIGQQEMTKLANTLSSIIETIPNDVDWVLRIDGHTDILPIRTVQFPSNWDLSAARALSVLKYLISRGVPAD
;
A
#
# COMPACT_ATOMS: atom_id res chain seq x y z
N ILE A 1 -4.58 -26.97 -112.46
CA ILE A 1 -4.23 -25.58 -111.95
C ILE A 1 -5.31 -25.08 -110.98
N ALA A 2 -6.60 -25.24 -111.21
CA ALA A 2 -7.64 -24.77 -110.29
C ALA A 2 -7.65 -25.41 -108.89
N ARG A 3 -7.38 -26.72 -108.72
CA ARG A 3 -7.31 -27.46 -107.44
C ARG A 3 -6.09 -27.00 -106.58
N SER A 4 -4.99 -26.62 -107.22
CA SER A 4 -3.81 -26.14 -106.54
C SER A 4 -4.01 -24.72 -105.95
N ALA A 5 -4.73 -23.85 -106.65
CA ALA A 5 -5.07 -22.51 -106.18
C ALA A 5 -6.06 -22.57 -104.94
N GLU A 6 -7.02 -23.49 -105.01
CA GLU A 6 -7.96 -23.66 -103.85
C GLU A 6 -7.27 -24.20 -102.63
N ASN A 7 -6.38 -25.15 -102.75
CA ASN A 7 -5.53 -25.67 -101.65
C ASN A 7 -4.63 -24.58 -101.05
N GLN A 8 -4.03 -23.72 -101.85
CA GLN A 8 -3.24 -22.59 -101.40
C GLN A 8 -4.07 -21.58 -100.63
N LYS A 9 -5.29 -21.27 -101.17
CA LYS A 9 -6.22 -20.37 -100.49
C LYS A 9 -6.65 -20.90 -99.12
N GLN A 10 -6.97 -22.17 -98.97
CA GLN A 10 -7.30 -22.84 -97.71
C GLN A 10 -6.10 -22.80 -96.74
N LEU A 11 -4.87 -23.05 -97.24
CA LEU A 11 -3.70 -22.96 -96.42
C LEU A 11 -3.43 -21.54 -95.89
N ILE A 12 -3.60 -20.54 -96.72
CA ILE A 12 -3.50 -19.11 -96.30
C ILE A 12 -4.52 -18.75 -95.25
N THR A 13 -5.79 -19.14 -95.42
CA THR A 13 -6.86 -18.90 -94.43
C THR A 13 -6.54 -19.60 -93.12
N ASN A 14 -6.09 -20.85 -93.12
CA ASN A 14 -5.66 -21.58 -91.97
C ASN A 14 -4.48 -20.90 -91.26
N LEU A 15 -3.49 -20.46 -91.95
CA LEU A 15 -2.35 -19.70 -91.40
C LEU A 15 -2.81 -18.39 -90.78
N GLN A 16 -3.69 -17.65 -91.47
CA GLN A 16 -4.21 -16.39 -90.97
C GLN A 16 -5.01 -16.61 -89.65
N ASN A 17 -5.84 -17.66 -89.57
CA ASN A 17 -6.59 -18.00 -88.38
C ASN A 17 -5.60 -18.40 -87.24
N ARG A 18 -4.61 -19.24 -87.50
CA ARG A 18 -3.62 -19.56 -86.50
C ARG A 18 -2.80 -18.38 -86.02
N TYR A 19 -2.45 -17.47 -86.90
CA TYR A 19 -1.80 -16.22 -86.52
C TYR A 19 -2.68 -15.33 -85.66
N ALA A 20 -3.97 -15.18 -85.97
CA ALA A 20 -4.92 -14.40 -85.17
C ALA A 20 -5.07 -14.99 -83.76
N VAL A 21 -5.20 -16.34 -83.63
CA VAL A 21 -5.25 -17.01 -82.33
C VAL A 21 -3.97 -16.85 -81.53
N ALA A 22 -2.80 -16.99 -82.21
CA ALA A 22 -1.50 -16.81 -81.55
C ALA A 22 -1.31 -15.36 -81.04
N MET A 23 -1.71 -14.36 -81.81
CA MET A 23 -1.67 -12.94 -81.39
C MET A 23 -2.59 -12.65 -80.24
N ASP A 24 -3.81 -13.22 -80.23
CA ASP A 24 -4.74 -13.07 -79.10
C ASP A 24 -4.21 -13.71 -77.83
N THR A 25 -3.66 -14.92 -77.92
CA THR A 25 -2.97 -15.59 -76.80
C THR A 25 -1.81 -14.77 -76.28
N LEU A 26 -0.97 -14.25 -77.13
CA LEU A 26 0.18 -13.39 -76.75
C LEU A 26 -0.30 -12.11 -76.03
N ASN A 27 -1.37 -11.49 -76.52
CA ASN A 27 -1.90 -10.28 -75.90
C ASN A 27 -2.48 -10.60 -74.51
N ASN A 28 -3.16 -11.73 -74.35
CA ASN A 28 -3.67 -12.19 -73.06
C ASN A 28 -2.51 -12.49 -72.06
N GLU A 29 -1.48 -13.19 -72.48
CA GLU A 29 -0.32 -13.46 -71.66
C GLU A 29 0.42 -12.16 -71.25
N ARG A 30 0.54 -11.20 -72.17
CA ARG A 30 1.13 -9.87 -71.86
C ARG A 30 0.29 -9.12 -70.83
N SER A 31 -1.03 -9.19 -70.94
CA SER A 31 -1.94 -8.57 -69.99
C SER A 31 -1.82 -9.21 -68.61
N LEU A 32 -1.84 -10.55 -68.53
CA LEU A 32 -1.61 -11.28 -67.25
C LEU A 32 -0.28 -11.00 -66.63
N SER A 33 0.81 -10.96 -67.45
CA SER A 33 2.17 -10.62 -66.99
C SER A 33 2.19 -9.19 -66.39
N LYS A 34 1.50 -8.23 -67.02
CA LYS A 34 1.45 -6.87 -66.53
C LYS A 34 0.67 -6.76 -65.19
N VAL A 35 -0.44 -7.52 -65.03
CA VAL A 35 -1.16 -7.62 -63.74
C VAL A 35 -0.29 -8.21 -62.68
N ALA A 36 0.38 -9.34 -62.93
CA ALA A 36 1.28 -9.99 -61.98
C ALA A 36 2.45 -9.06 -61.55
N GLN A 37 3.04 -8.31 -62.50
CA GLN A 37 4.07 -7.33 -62.16
C GLN A 37 3.56 -6.20 -61.26
N ASN A 38 2.33 -5.74 -61.44
CA ASN A 38 1.72 -4.72 -60.59
C ASN A 38 1.43 -5.28 -59.17
N GLU A 39 0.97 -6.52 -59.08
CA GLU A 39 0.76 -7.21 -57.78
C GLU A 39 2.08 -7.37 -57.02
N VAL A 40 3.17 -7.81 -57.69
CA VAL A 40 4.52 -7.90 -57.10
C VAL A 40 4.99 -6.54 -56.59
N LYS A 41 4.75 -5.46 -57.34
CA LYS A 41 5.09 -4.11 -56.88
C LYS A 41 4.28 -3.70 -55.65
N ALA A 42 2.97 -3.97 -55.64
CA ALA A 42 2.12 -3.69 -54.48
C ALA A 42 2.53 -4.46 -53.24
N LEU A 43 2.84 -5.75 -53.38
CA LEU A 43 3.34 -6.59 -52.28
C LEU A 43 4.70 -6.10 -51.75
N ASN A 44 5.61 -5.66 -52.62
CA ASN A 44 6.89 -5.09 -52.21
C ASN A 44 6.71 -3.79 -51.38
N ILE A 45 5.76 -2.94 -51.76
CA ILE A 45 5.43 -1.74 -50.99
C ILE A 45 4.84 -2.11 -49.62
N GLN A 46 3.97 -3.09 -49.60
CA GLN A 46 3.40 -3.59 -48.32
C GLN A 46 4.48 -4.18 -47.42
N LEU A 47 5.40 -4.97 -47.95
CA LEU A 47 6.56 -5.49 -47.25
C LEU A 47 7.46 -4.39 -46.68
N ALA A 48 7.71 -3.35 -47.46
CA ALA A 48 8.51 -2.20 -47.00
C ALA A 48 7.83 -1.48 -45.83
N ASN A 49 6.52 -1.23 -45.95
CA ASN A 49 5.73 -0.62 -44.88
C ASN A 49 5.70 -1.47 -43.61
N LEU A 50 5.52 -2.78 -43.76
CA LEU A 50 5.49 -3.72 -42.61
C LEU A 50 6.86 -3.74 -41.87
N ARG A 51 7.96 -3.76 -42.65
CA ARG A 51 9.30 -3.67 -42.06
C ARG A 51 9.52 -2.35 -41.31
N GLN A 52 9.02 -1.25 -41.82
CA GLN A 52 9.09 0.04 -41.14
C GLN A 52 8.29 0.05 -39.85
N GLN A 53 7.09 -0.53 -39.87
CA GLN A 53 6.27 -0.68 -38.65
C GLN A 53 6.93 -1.56 -37.59
N LEU A 54 7.54 -2.68 -38.00
CA LEU A 54 8.31 -3.55 -37.08
C LEU A 54 9.50 -2.83 -36.46
N THR A 55 10.24 -2.04 -37.25
CA THR A 55 11.36 -1.24 -36.73
C THR A 55 10.88 -0.20 -35.70
N SER A 56 9.78 0.51 -36.01
CA SER A 56 9.18 1.48 -35.08
C SER A 56 8.71 0.82 -33.80
N LEU A 57 8.08 -0.35 -33.90
CA LEU A 57 7.58 -1.09 -32.72
C LEU A 57 8.74 -1.57 -31.84
N ASN A 58 9.80 -2.07 -32.47
CA ASN A 58 10.99 -2.53 -31.74
C ASN A 58 11.68 -1.36 -31.00
N SER A 59 11.82 -0.21 -31.64
CA SER A 59 12.35 0.99 -30.98
C SER A 59 11.47 1.47 -29.82
N ALA A 60 10.14 1.39 -29.97
CA ALA A 60 9.22 1.71 -28.89
C ALA A 60 9.36 0.72 -27.72
N LEU A 61 9.52 -0.56 -28.01
CA LEU A 61 9.70 -1.60 -26.99
C LEU A 61 10.98 -1.36 -26.18
N GLU A 62 12.10 -1.06 -26.84
CA GLU A 62 13.37 -0.73 -26.17
C GLU A 62 13.25 0.46 -25.22
N VAL A 63 12.49 1.49 -25.60
CA VAL A 63 12.23 2.66 -24.74
C VAL A 63 11.38 2.28 -23.52
N TYR A 64 10.36 1.43 -23.71
CA TYR A 64 9.54 0.96 -22.59
C TYR A 64 10.30 0.07 -21.63
N GLU A 65 11.14 -0.84 -22.11
CA GLU A 65 11.98 -1.69 -21.28
C GLU A 65 12.99 -0.87 -20.47
N ALA A 66 13.64 0.12 -21.08
CA ALA A 66 14.54 1.02 -20.36
C ALA A 66 13.82 1.80 -19.25
N LYS A 67 12.60 2.27 -19.52
CA LYS A 67 11.78 2.99 -18.54
C LYS A 67 11.32 2.10 -17.39
N ASP A 68 10.99 0.83 -17.65
CA ASP A 68 10.61 -0.15 -16.63
C ASP A 68 11.78 -0.44 -15.68
N ILE A 69 13.00 -0.59 -16.21
CA ILE A 69 14.20 -0.78 -15.39
C ILE A 69 14.47 0.43 -14.50
N GLU A 70 14.36 1.65 -15.05
CA GLU A 70 14.52 2.90 -14.28
C GLU A 70 13.49 3.01 -13.16
N GLN A 71 12.22 2.75 -13.45
CA GLN A 71 11.15 2.78 -12.46
C GLN A 71 11.35 1.72 -11.36
N GLY A 72 11.77 0.52 -11.73
CA GLY A 72 12.11 -0.55 -10.78
C GLY A 72 13.23 -0.13 -9.83
N ALA A 73 14.29 0.51 -10.33
CA ALA A 73 15.40 1.03 -9.51
C ALA A 73 14.93 2.14 -8.53
N ILE A 74 14.06 3.05 -9.00
CA ILE A 74 13.47 4.11 -8.16
C ILE A 74 12.62 3.51 -7.05
N ILE A 75 11.75 2.53 -7.35
CA ILE A 75 10.90 1.85 -6.37
C ILE A 75 11.76 1.14 -5.33
N THR A 76 12.81 0.43 -5.73
CA THR A 76 13.73 -0.26 -4.82
C THR A 76 14.42 0.74 -3.88
N ASN A 77 14.99 1.81 -4.42
CA ASN A 77 15.63 2.85 -3.61
C ASN A 77 14.67 3.52 -2.63
N LEU A 78 13.45 3.84 -3.08
CA LEU A 78 12.42 4.43 -2.22
C LEU A 78 12.00 3.48 -1.10
N SER A 79 11.86 2.18 -1.40
CA SER A 79 11.52 1.15 -0.41
C SER A 79 12.62 0.99 0.64
N GLU A 80 13.90 0.99 0.26
CA GLU A 80 15.04 0.94 1.18
C GLU A 80 15.07 2.17 2.10
N ARG A 81 14.88 3.36 1.53
CA ARG A 81 14.82 4.61 2.31
C ARG A 81 13.65 4.63 3.28
N LEU A 82 12.48 4.16 2.85
CA LEU A 82 11.29 4.05 3.69
C LEU A 82 11.54 3.08 4.85
N ASN A 83 12.08 1.88 4.57
CA ASN A 83 12.39 0.89 5.58
C ASN A 83 13.41 1.41 6.60
N THR A 84 14.44 2.11 6.14
CA THR A 84 15.44 2.73 7.01
C THR A 84 14.83 3.81 7.90
N ALA A 85 13.98 4.68 7.34
CA ALA A 85 13.29 5.73 8.09
C ALA A 85 12.31 5.13 9.12
N LEU A 86 11.55 4.09 8.74
CA LEU A 86 10.65 3.37 9.66
C LEU A 86 11.43 2.70 10.80
N ALA A 87 12.53 2.02 10.49
CA ALA A 87 13.37 1.38 11.52
C ALA A 87 13.94 2.41 12.51
N SER A 88 14.41 3.56 12.01
CA SER A 88 14.87 4.67 12.83
C SER A 88 13.76 5.22 13.73
N LYS A 89 12.56 5.45 13.18
CA LYS A 89 11.42 5.95 13.96
C LYS A 89 10.94 4.95 15.01
N VAL A 90 10.95 3.65 14.71
CA VAL A 90 10.62 2.59 15.68
C VAL A 90 11.67 2.54 16.80
N ALA A 91 12.95 2.69 16.49
CA ALA A 91 14.01 2.72 17.49
C ALA A 91 13.87 3.94 18.42
N GLU A 92 13.60 5.12 17.87
CA GLU A 92 13.33 6.36 18.59
C GLU A 92 12.14 6.21 19.54
N LEU A 93 11.00 5.71 19.04
CA LEU A 93 9.80 5.49 19.86
C LEU A 93 10.04 4.47 20.98
N ASN A 94 10.81 3.40 20.73
CA ASN A 94 11.19 2.44 21.76
C ASN A 94 12.09 3.06 22.83
N GLN A 95 12.99 3.96 22.46
CA GLN A 95 13.82 4.69 23.39
C GLN A 95 12.97 5.60 24.28
N PHE A 96 12.08 6.40 23.70
CA PHE A 96 11.16 7.24 24.47
C PHE A 96 10.30 6.42 25.43
N ARG A 97 9.76 5.30 24.97
CA ARG A 97 9.00 4.38 25.82
C ARG A 97 9.83 3.88 26.99
N SER A 98 11.05 3.44 26.74
CA SER A 98 11.96 2.94 27.79
C SER A 98 12.29 4.02 28.82
N ASP A 99 12.61 5.23 28.36
CA ASP A 99 12.95 6.36 29.24
C ASP A 99 11.73 6.81 30.06
N PHE A 100 10.53 6.85 29.45
CA PHE A 100 9.27 7.11 30.14
C PHE A 100 9.04 6.15 31.29
N PHE A 101 9.07 4.83 31.02
CA PHE A 101 8.85 3.82 32.05
C PHE A 101 9.98 3.79 33.08
N GLY A 102 11.23 4.09 32.68
CA GLY A 102 12.35 4.22 33.58
C GLY A 102 12.15 5.34 34.60
N ARG A 103 11.80 6.54 34.15
CA ARG A 103 11.53 7.71 35.01
C ARG A 103 10.32 7.48 35.91
N LEU A 104 9.23 6.92 35.37
CA LEU A 104 8.03 6.64 36.15
C LEU A 104 8.31 5.59 37.24
N ARG A 105 9.07 4.54 36.93
CA ARG A 105 9.51 3.53 37.90
C ARG A 105 10.38 4.16 39.02
N GLN A 106 11.29 5.02 38.65
CA GLN A 106 12.17 5.72 39.61
C GLN A 106 11.37 6.64 40.55
N ALA A 107 10.36 7.37 40.00
CA ALA A 107 9.54 8.30 40.78
C ALA A 107 8.54 7.60 41.71
N LEU A 108 7.98 6.47 41.27
CA LEU A 108 7.05 5.68 42.09
C LEU A 108 7.79 4.79 43.11
N GLY A 109 9.09 4.52 42.89
CA GLY A 109 9.91 3.69 43.73
C GLY A 109 9.58 2.21 43.70
N GLU A 110 10.39 1.39 44.37
CA GLU A 110 10.11 -0.03 44.62
C GLU A 110 9.12 -0.15 45.77
N ARG A 111 7.84 -0.32 45.47
CA ARG A 111 6.78 -0.42 46.49
C ARG A 111 5.97 -1.69 46.27
N ASN A 112 5.57 -2.31 47.37
CA ASN A 112 4.82 -3.56 47.35
C ASN A 112 3.34 -3.37 46.90
N ASP A 113 2.83 -2.14 46.95
CA ASP A 113 1.47 -1.75 46.58
C ASP A 113 1.29 -1.36 45.11
N ILE A 114 2.39 -1.28 44.36
CA ILE A 114 2.40 -1.03 42.91
C ILE A 114 3.10 -2.18 42.22
N ARG A 115 2.39 -2.88 41.33
CA ARG A 115 3.00 -3.88 40.45
C ARG A 115 3.25 -3.30 39.07
N ILE A 116 4.43 -3.57 38.54
CA ILE A 116 4.79 -3.17 37.17
C ILE A 116 4.78 -4.43 36.31
N GLN A 117 3.96 -4.45 35.29
CA GLN A 117 3.86 -5.57 34.35
C GLN A 117 3.93 -5.03 32.90
N GLY A 118 5.10 -5.14 32.29
CA GLY A 118 5.36 -4.56 30.98
C GLY A 118 5.23 -3.04 31.00
N ASP A 119 4.24 -2.53 30.28
CA ASP A 119 3.88 -1.10 30.18
C ASP A 119 2.71 -0.68 31.06
N ARG A 120 2.39 -1.49 32.11
CA ARG A 120 1.28 -1.23 33.00
C ARG A 120 1.75 -1.05 34.43
N PHE A 121 1.20 -0.03 35.10
CA PHE A 121 1.31 0.18 36.53
C PHE A 121 0.00 -0.23 37.17
N ILE A 122 0.05 -1.25 38.03
CA ILE A 122 -1.12 -1.83 38.68
C ILE A 122 -1.12 -1.38 40.16
N PHE A 123 -2.08 -0.55 40.50
CA PHE A 123 -2.30 -0.09 41.86
C PHE A 123 -3.30 -1.01 42.56
N GLN A 124 -3.04 -1.38 43.83
CA GLN A 124 -4.00 -2.13 44.60
C GLN A 124 -5.19 -1.25 44.91
N SER A 125 -6.39 -1.78 44.63
CA SER A 125 -7.64 -1.03 44.76
C SER A 125 -7.91 -0.55 46.21
N GLU A 126 -7.52 -1.35 47.21
CA GLU A 126 -7.68 -1.08 48.61
C GLU A 126 -6.86 0.11 49.13
N VAL A 127 -5.75 0.41 48.42
CA VAL A 127 -4.93 1.59 48.70
C VAL A 127 -5.59 2.86 48.19
N LEU A 128 -6.28 2.78 47.08
CA LEU A 128 -6.90 3.93 46.42
C LEU A 128 -8.31 4.22 46.93
N PHE A 129 -9.11 3.18 47.22
CA PHE A 129 -10.53 3.29 47.49
C PHE A 129 -10.92 2.47 48.71
N SER A 130 -11.89 2.96 49.49
CA SER A 130 -12.57 2.17 50.48
C SER A 130 -13.46 1.09 49.85
N SER A 131 -13.74 0.03 50.57
CA SER A 131 -14.64 -1.04 50.09
C SER A 131 -15.96 -0.48 49.56
N GLY A 132 -16.39 -0.91 48.37
CA GLY A 132 -17.65 -0.48 47.75
C GLY A 132 -17.68 1.00 47.32
N SER A 133 -16.60 1.74 47.44
CA SER A 133 -16.52 3.16 47.07
C SER A 133 -15.71 3.38 45.80
N ALA A 134 -16.11 4.40 45.03
CA ALA A 134 -15.34 4.94 43.90
C ALA A 134 -14.73 6.31 44.23
N THR A 135 -14.81 6.79 45.45
CA THR A 135 -14.17 8.03 45.90
C THR A 135 -12.77 7.74 46.38
N LEU A 136 -11.78 8.47 45.86
CA LEU A 136 -10.37 8.33 46.27
C LEU A 136 -10.25 8.69 47.77
N GLY A 137 -9.69 7.76 48.54
CA GLY A 137 -9.30 8.02 49.94
C GLY A 137 -8.10 8.98 50.02
N ILE A 138 -7.77 9.42 51.25
CA ILE A 138 -6.65 10.35 51.48
C ILE A 138 -5.34 9.79 50.92
N ILE A 139 -5.05 8.51 51.18
CA ILE A 139 -3.85 7.82 50.68
C ILE A 139 -3.91 7.73 49.17
N GLY A 140 -5.06 7.35 48.61
CA GLY A 140 -5.25 7.31 47.13
C GLY A 140 -5.02 8.64 46.47
N GLN A 141 -5.48 9.75 47.06
CA GLN A 141 -5.21 11.09 46.54
C GLN A 141 -3.73 11.47 46.59
N GLN A 142 -3.03 11.10 47.66
CA GLN A 142 -1.60 11.32 47.77
C GLN A 142 -0.82 10.57 46.69
N GLU A 143 -1.15 9.30 46.46
CA GLU A 143 -0.49 8.49 45.44
C GLU A 143 -0.79 9.00 44.03
N MET A 144 -2.03 9.37 43.75
CA MET A 144 -2.40 9.95 42.45
C MET A 144 -1.81 11.34 42.25
N THR A 145 -1.55 12.10 43.29
CA THR A 145 -0.80 13.39 43.19
C THR A 145 0.66 13.16 42.79
N LYS A 146 1.35 12.17 43.38
CA LYS A 146 2.69 11.80 42.99
C LYS A 146 2.74 11.36 41.54
N LEU A 147 1.79 10.50 41.16
CA LEU A 147 1.67 10.03 39.77
C LEU A 147 1.44 11.21 38.82
N ALA A 148 0.51 12.11 39.11
CA ALA A 148 0.22 13.28 38.27
C ALA A 148 1.44 14.17 38.09
N ASN A 149 2.16 14.50 39.17
CA ASN A 149 3.37 15.33 39.10
C ASN A 149 4.45 14.66 38.21
N THR A 150 4.64 13.34 38.39
CA THR A 150 5.60 12.60 37.56
C THR A 150 5.20 12.56 36.10
N LEU A 151 3.91 12.28 35.81
CA LEU A 151 3.36 12.30 34.45
C LEU A 151 3.56 13.66 33.81
N SER A 152 3.18 14.75 34.48
CA SER A 152 3.34 16.11 33.96
C SER A 152 4.79 16.42 33.59
N SER A 153 5.77 16.07 34.47
CA SER A 153 7.19 16.29 34.18
C SER A 153 7.72 15.47 33.00
N ILE A 154 7.16 14.28 32.77
CA ILE A 154 7.58 13.42 31.66
C ILE A 154 6.88 13.86 30.35
N ILE A 155 5.60 14.24 30.41
CA ILE A 155 4.83 14.72 29.24
C ILE A 155 5.52 15.91 28.58
N GLU A 156 6.08 16.85 29.38
CA GLU A 156 6.84 17.98 28.88
C GLU A 156 8.10 17.57 28.07
N THR A 157 8.58 16.34 28.22
CA THR A 157 9.76 15.81 27.50
C THR A 157 9.38 15.00 26.26
N ILE A 158 8.09 14.72 26.04
CA ILE A 158 7.62 14.00 24.86
C ILE A 158 7.61 14.96 23.67
N PRO A 159 8.23 14.61 22.52
CA PRO A 159 8.15 15.41 21.32
C PRO A 159 6.70 15.57 20.84
N ASN A 160 6.40 16.76 20.29
CA ASN A 160 5.04 17.10 19.84
C ASN A 160 4.52 16.25 18.66
N ASP A 161 5.41 15.53 17.97
CA ASP A 161 5.10 14.61 16.87
C ASP A 161 4.85 13.19 17.33
N VAL A 162 4.90 12.91 18.64
CA VAL A 162 4.63 11.60 19.24
C VAL A 162 3.26 11.62 19.88
N ASP A 163 2.31 10.93 19.25
CA ASP A 163 0.99 10.69 19.85
C ASP A 163 1.10 9.70 21.02
N TRP A 164 0.56 10.07 22.15
CA TRP A 164 0.53 9.22 23.34
C TRP A 164 -0.87 9.18 23.95
N VAL A 165 -1.19 8.09 24.60
CA VAL A 165 -2.47 7.89 25.27
C VAL A 165 -2.25 7.26 26.65
N LEU A 166 -2.79 7.88 27.70
CA LEU A 166 -2.87 7.29 29.03
C LEU A 166 -4.20 6.53 29.16
N ARG A 167 -4.12 5.20 29.23
CA ARG A 167 -5.28 4.34 29.46
C ARG A 167 -5.41 3.98 30.93
N ILE A 168 -6.58 4.22 31.49
CA ILE A 168 -6.92 3.87 32.89
C ILE A 168 -7.93 2.74 32.87
N ASP A 169 -7.50 1.56 33.31
CA ASP A 169 -8.34 0.38 33.43
C ASP A 169 -8.80 0.21 34.89
N GLY A 170 -10.09 0.19 35.14
CA GLY A 170 -10.67 -0.11 36.45
C GLY A 170 -10.93 -1.60 36.60
N HIS A 171 -10.54 -2.16 37.72
CA HIS A 171 -10.81 -3.57 38.08
C HIS A 171 -11.41 -3.67 39.48
N THR A 172 -12.23 -4.68 39.69
CA THR A 172 -12.74 -5.09 41.02
C THR A 172 -12.37 -6.56 41.23
N ASP A 173 -12.54 -7.03 42.47
CA ASP A 173 -12.49 -8.45 42.81
C ASP A 173 -13.69 -9.21 42.23
N ILE A 174 -13.72 -10.51 42.42
CA ILE A 174 -14.82 -11.40 42.00
C ILE A 174 -16.03 -11.35 42.89
N LEU A 175 -15.92 -10.74 44.09
CA LEU A 175 -17.06 -10.64 45.01
C LEU A 175 -18.09 -9.66 44.42
N PRO A 176 -19.33 -10.10 44.20
CA PRO A 176 -20.33 -9.25 43.57
C PRO A 176 -20.75 -8.12 44.49
N ILE A 177 -20.72 -6.88 44.00
CA ILE A 177 -21.35 -5.74 44.66
C ILE A 177 -22.77 -5.54 44.11
N ARG A 178 -23.67 -5.14 44.98
CA ARG A 178 -25.03 -4.77 44.62
C ARG A 178 -25.54 -3.68 45.55
N THR A 179 -25.31 -2.44 45.18
CA THR A 179 -25.79 -1.26 45.93
C THR A 179 -26.65 -0.38 45.04
N VAL A 180 -27.36 0.59 45.59
CA VAL A 180 -28.10 1.58 44.80
C VAL A 180 -27.17 2.41 43.92
N GLN A 181 -25.95 2.68 44.38
CA GLN A 181 -24.96 3.48 43.64
C GLN A 181 -24.23 2.64 42.60
N PHE A 182 -23.95 1.37 42.90
CA PHE A 182 -23.24 0.46 42.02
C PHE A 182 -23.99 -0.86 41.90
N PRO A 183 -24.84 -1.02 40.87
CA PRO A 183 -25.62 -2.25 40.67
C PRO A 183 -24.75 -3.48 40.38
N SER A 184 -23.54 -3.30 39.86
CA SER A 184 -22.61 -4.38 39.57
C SER A 184 -21.14 -3.96 39.73
N ASN A 185 -20.24 -4.95 39.73
CA ASN A 185 -18.80 -4.72 39.74
C ASN A 185 -18.31 -3.93 38.49
N TRP A 186 -19.01 -4.03 37.38
CA TRP A 186 -18.74 -3.24 36.18
C TRP A 186 -18.97 -1.75 36.43
N ASP A 187 -20.08 -1.39 37.08
CA ASP A 187 -20.38 0.01 37.41
C ASP A 187 -19.34 0.57 38.39
N LEU A 188 -18.97 -0.21 39.40
CA LEU A 188 -17.95 0.20 40.38
C LEU A 188 -16.59 0.36 39.74
N SER A 189 -16.16 -0.58 38.89
CA SER A 189 -14.86 -0.50 38.23
C SER A 189 -14.74 0.69 37.27
N ALA A 190 -15.79 0.95 36.48
CA ALA A 190 -15.86 2.12 35.59
C ALA A 190 -15.86 3.44 36.37
N ALA A 191 -16.62 3.52 37.48
CA ALA A 191 -16.65 4.70 38.34
C ALA A 191 -15.30 4.97 39.01
N ARG A 192 -14.57 3.94 39.43
CA ARG A 192 -13.22 4.03 39.99
C ARG A 192 -12.23 4.57 38.97
N ALA A 193 -12.20 4.01 37.72
CA ALA A 193 -11.36 4.48 36.64
C ALA A 193 -11.66 5.96 36.32
N LEU A 194 -12.93 6.33 36.26
CA LEU A 194 -13.34 7.71 36.01
C LEU A 194 -12.92 8.67 37.14
N SER A 195 -12.94 8.21 38.41
CA SER A 195 -12.50 9.01 39.56
C SER A 195 -10.99 9.29 39.50
N VAL A 196 -10.18 8.27 39.13
CA VAL A 196 -8.73 8.45 38.89
C VAL A 196 -8.49 9.41 37.75
N LEU A 197 -9.16 9.24 36.60
CA LEU A 197 -9.05 10.12 35.44
C LEU A 197 -9.31 11.59 35.81
N LYS A 198 -10.47 11.84 36.43
CA LYS A 198 -10.85 13.19 36.86
C LYS A 198 -9.85 13.80 37.85
N TYR A 199 -9.29 12.99 38.72
CA TYR A 199 -8.31 13.45 39.68
C TYR A 199 -7.01 13.83 39.01
N LEU A 200 -6.49 13.00 38.09
CA LEU A 200 -5.25 13.29 37.32
C LEU A 200 -5.40 14.58 36.48
N ILE A 201 -6.54 14.74 35.80
CA ILE A 201 -6.85 15.97 35.06
C ILE A 201 -6.87 17.18 35.97
N SER A 202 -7.49 17.07 37.16
CA SER A 202 -7.54 18.17 38.15
C SER A 202 -6.14 18.56 38.68
N ARG A 203 -5.15 17.67 38.51
CA ARG A 203 -3.75 17.90 38.89
C ARG A 203 -2.86 18.33 37.72
N GLY A 204 -3.45 18.62 36.55
CA GLY A 204 -2.74 19.18 35.43
C GLY A 204 -2.29 18.17 34.34
N VAL A 205 -2.69 16.90 34.46
CA VAL A 205 -2.49 15.95 33.34
C VAL A 205 -3.41 16.34 32.20
N PRO A 206 -2.93 16.51 30.96
CA PRO A 206 -3.76 16.87 29.80
C PRO A 206 -4.89 15.87 29.57
N ALA A 207 -6.03 16.34 29.11
CA ALA A 207 -7.25 15.53 28.86
C ALA A 207 -7.40 15.12 27.39
N ASP A 208 -6.61 15.74 26.49
CA ASP A 208 -6.64 15.64 25.02
C ASP A 208 -5.26 15.35 24.44
#